data_f3fe46b87fb616a8b6e73c6eb2811d94
#
_entry.id   f3fe46b87fb616a8b6e73c6eb2811d94
#
_cell.length_a   1.000
_cell.length_b   1.000
_cell.length_c   1.000
_cell.angle_alpha   90.00
_cell.angle_beta   90.00
_cell.angle_gamma   90.00
#
_symmetry.space_group_name_H-M   'P 1'
#
loop_
_entity.id
_entity.type
_entity.pdbx_description
1 polymer ?
#
loop_
_entity_poly.entity_id
_entity_poly.type
_entity_poly.pdbx_seq_one_letter_code
_entity_poly.pdbx_strand_id
1 'polypeptide(L)'
;MKQEQLRACQPLQFDRFVHILEQGQLNHAYLFSGNFGSLEMALFLSKSLFCSEKNGIFPCEKCRNCKLIEQEEFPDVTMIKPQNQVIKTERIRELVSQFSQSGIENQYQVFIIEQAEKMHVNAANSLLKVIEEPQSEIYIFFLTNDEEQMLPTIRSRTQIFQFKKQVSTLISQLEEVGLVKNKAKLLAKFSQSQTEADKMKVSASLLGF
;
A
#
# COMPACT_ATOMS: atom_id res chain seq x y z
N MET A 1 -10.46 0.27 -6.77
CA MET A 1 -10.76 -1.21 -6.83
C MET A 1 -11.70 -1.53 -5.67
N LYS A 2 -12.74 -2.36 -5.89
CA LYS A 2 -13.66 -2.79 -4.82
C LYS A 2 -12.99 -3.82 -3.90
N GLN A 3 -13.47 -3.95 -2.66
CA GLN A 3 -12.90 -4.88 -1.67
C GLN A 3 -12.84 -6.34 -2.15
N GLU A 4 -13.82 -6.82 -2.92
CA GLU A 4 -13.83 -8.18 -3.48
C GLU A 4 -12.69 -8.39 -4.49
N GLN A 5 -12.44 -7.39 -5.33
CA GLN A 5 -11.35 -7.40 -6.29
C GLN A 5 -9.98 -7.36 -5.57
N LEU A 6 -9.88 -6.54 -4.51
CA LEU A 6 -8.68 -6.46 -3.68
C LEU A 6 -8.38 -7.83 -3.02
N ARG A 7 -9.40 -8.47 -2.45
CA ARG A 7 -9.28 -9.82 -1.87
C ARG A 7 -8.85 -10.85 -2.91
N ALA A 8 -9.41 -10.79 -4.12
CA ALA A 8 -9.01 -11.70 -5.21
C ALA A 8 -7.56 -11.47 -5.66
N CYS A 9 -7.09 -10.22 -5.69
CA CYS A 9 -5.73 -9.86 -6.10
C CYS A 9 -4.67 -10.13 -5.02
N GLN A 10 -5.02 -9.93 -3.75
CA GLN A 10 -4.11 -10.01 -2.60
C GLN A 10 -4.74 -10.79 -1.42
N PRO A 11 -5.15 -12.05 -1.61
CA PRO A 11 -5.90 -12.78 -0.60
C PRO A 11 -5.18 -12.87 0.74
N LEU A 12 -3.88 -13.19 0.73
CA LEU A 12 -3.09 -13.33 1.94
C LEU A 12 -3.00 -12.02 2.73
N GLN A 13 -2.73 -10.90 2.06
CA GLN A 13 -2.62 -9.61 2.72
C GLN A 13 -3.98 -9.10 3.18
N PHE A 14 -5.02 -9.32 2.37
CA PHE A 14 -6.38 -8.97 2.72
C PHE A 14 -6.84 -9.69 3.99
N ASP A 15 -6.69 -11.01 4.06
CA ASP A 15 -7.12 -11.79 5.23
C ASP A 15 -6.30 -11.43 6.49
N ARG A 16 -5.00 -11.11 6.35
CA ARG A 16 -4.18 -10.59 7.47
C ARG A 16 -4.70 -9.26 8.00
N PHE A 17 -5.02 -8.30 7.13
CA PHE A 17 -5.54 -7.00 7.57
C PHE A 17 -6.96 -7.11 8.12
N VAL A 18 -7.80 -8.00 7.58
CA VAL A 18 -9.11 -8.33 8.18
C VAL A 18 -8.92 -8.76 9.63
N HIS A 19 -8.01 -9.70 9.89
CA HIS A 19 -7.72 -10.16 11.25
C HIS A 19 -7.19 -9.05 12.17
N ILE A 20 -6.26 -8.21 11.69
CA ILE A 20 -5.73 -7.06 12.44
C ILE A 20 -6.85 -6.08 12.81
N LEU A 21 -7.77 -5.78 11.87
CA LEU A 21 -8.90 -4.90 12.11
C LEU A 21 -9.91 -5.50 13.09
N GLU A 22 -10.21 -6.80 12.99
CA GLU A 22 -11.10 -7.51 13.92
C GLU A 22 -10.59 -7.52 15.35
N GLN A 23 -9.26 -7.58 15.53
CA GLN A 23 -8.62 -7.50 16.85
C GLN A 23 -8.44 -6.06 17.36
N GLY A 24 -8.73 -5.05 16.54
CA GLY A 24 -8.46 -3.65 16.88
C GLY A 24 -6.97 -3.34 17.06
N GLN A 25 -6.08 -4.09 16.39
CA GLN A 25 -4.63 -4.01 16.57
C GLN A 25 -3.92 -3.35 15.37
N LEU A 26 -4.57 -2.37 14.74
CA LEU A 26 -3.95 -1.64 13.64
C LEU A 26 -2.78 -0.80 14.20
N ASN A 27 -1.58 -1.06 13.71
CA ASN A 27 -0.39 -0.29 14.08
C ASN A 27 -0.40 1.08 13.40
N HIS A 28 0.29 2.04 13.99
CA HIS A 28 0.35 3.42 13.50
C HIS A 28 1.23 3.60 12.25
N ALA A 29 2.10 2.65 11.88
CA ALA A 29 2.96 2.78 10.69
C ALA A 29 3.18 1.45 9.95
N TYR A 30 2.92 1.48 8.65
CA TYR A 30 3.10 0.35 7.74
C TYR A 30 3.91 0.74 6.52
N LEU A 31 4.72 -0.20 6.01
CA LEU A 31 5.38 -0.10 4.72
C LEU A 31 4.82 -1.17 3.77
N PHE A 32 4.14 -0.73 2.73
CA PHE A 32 3.59 -1.58 1.68
C PHE A 32 4.56 -1.60 0.50
N SER A 33 5.24 -2.73 0.30
CA SER A 33 6.22 -2.92 -0.75
C SER A 33 5.60 -3.62 -1.95
N GLY A 34 5.66 -2.97 -3.10
CA GLY A 34 5.02 -3.38 -4.35
C GLY A 34 3.77 -2.56 -4.67
N ASN A 35 3.48 -2.44 -5.97
CA ASN A 35 2.42 -1.59 -6.50
C ASN A 35 1.13 -2.34 -6.87
N PHE A 36 1.01 -3.61 -6.51
CA PHE A 36 -0.13 -4.42 -6.90
C PHE A 36 -1.16 -4.54 -5.77
N GLY A 37 -2.02 -3.54 -5.66
CA GLY A 37 -3.07 -3.48 -4.64
C GLY A 37 -2.65 -2.81 -3.32
N SER A 38 -1.46 -2.24 -3.23
CA SER A 38 -0.98 -1.54 -2.02
C SER A 38 -1.78 -0.27 -1.72
N LEU A 39 -2.04 0.56 -2.72
CA LEU A 39 -2.86 1.75 -2.58
C LEU A 39 -4.31 1.38 -2.22
N GLU A 40 -4.87 0.40 -2.91
CA GLU A 40 -6.23 -0.07 -2.65
C GLU A 40 -6.38 -0.64 -1.24
N MET A 41 -5.33 -1.30 -0.71
CA MET A 41 -5.31 -1.76 0.67
C MET A 41 -5.28 -0.58 1.64
N ALA A 42 -4.46 0.43 1.41
CA ALA A 42 -4.42 1.63 2.25
C ALA A 42 -5.78 2.36 2.24
N LEU A 43 -6.43 2.48 1.07
CA LEU A 43 -7.77 3.04 0.95
C LEU A 43 -8.84 2.16 1.63
N PHE A 44 -8.76 0.84 1.52
CA PHE A 44 -9.66 -0.08 2.22
C PHE A 44 -9.54 0.10 3.73
N LEU A 45 -8.33 0.15 4.29
CA LEU A 45 -8.09 0.37 5.71
C LEU A 45 -8.62 1.75 6.16
N SER A 46 -8.38 2.80 5.39
CA SER A 46 -8.92 4.13 5.65
C SER A 46 -10.45 4.12 5.66
N LYS A 47 -11.09 3.50 4.66
CA LYS A 47 -12.54 3.34 4.62
C LYS A 47 -13.08 2.53 5.80
N SER A 48 -12.35 1.49 6.26
CA SER A 48 -12.75 0.68 7.43
C SER A 48 -12.74 1.48 8.74
N LEU A 49 -11.85 2.47 8.86
CA LEU A 49 -11.79 3.38 10.00
C LEU A 49 -12.95 4.38 9.99
N PHE A 50 -13.21 5.02 8.86
CA PHE A 50 -14.09 6.20 8.76
C PHE A 50 -15.49 5.93 8.20
N CYS A 51 -15.81 4.71 7.76
CA CYS A 51 -17.12 4.39 7.21
C CYS A 51 -18.23 4.55 8.26
N SER A 52 -19.22 5.39 7.97
CA SER A 52 -20.39 5.59 8.84
C SER A 52 -21.39 4.43 8.82
N GLU A 53 -21.35 3.58 7.79
CA GLU A 53 -22.29 2.48 7.54
C GLU A 53 -21.56 1.14 7.34
N LYS A 54 -20.52 0.91 8.16
CA LYS A 54 -19.72 -0.33 8.05
C LYS A 54 -20.49 -1.55 8.57
N ASN A 55 -20.22 -2.70 7.96
CA ASN A 55 -20.68 -4.00 8.46
C ASN A 55 -19.52 -4.72 9.15
N GLY A 56 -19.48 -4.69 10.48
CA GLY A 56 -18.30 -5.10 11.24
C GLY A 56 -17.11 -4.20 10.90
N ILE A 57 -16.04 -4.79 10.34
CA ILE A 57 -14.85 -4.05 9.91
C ILE A 57 -14.92 -3.61 8.44
N PHE A 58 -15.90 -4.11 7.68
CA PHE A 58 -15.98 -3.89 6.23
C PHE A 58 -16.67 -2.57 5.90
N PRO A 59 -16.04 -1.69 5.09
CA PRO A 59 -16.65 -0.44 4.66
C PRO A 59 -17.79 -0.70 3.67
N CYS A 60 -18.82 0.14 3.70
CA CYS A 60 -19.98 0.01 2.79
C CYS A 60 -19.69 0.44 1.34
N GLU A 61 -18.57 1.11 1.09
CA GLU A 61 -18.12 1.65 -0.22
C GLU A 61 -19.08 2.64 -0.92
N LYS A 62 -20.17 3.03 -0.27
CA LYS A 62 -21.25 3.87 -0.88
C LYS A 62 -21.60 5.11 -0.06
N CYS A 63 -21.33 5.16 1.24
CA CYS A 63 -21.60 6.33 2.07
C CYS A 63 -20.73 7.54 1.67
N ARG A 64 -21.06 8.74 2.20
CA ARG A 64 -20.33 9.97 1.94
C ARG A 64 -18.82 9.81 2.22
N ASN A 65 -18.46 9.27 3.38
CA ASN A 65 -17.06 9.14 3.78
C ASN A 65 -16.28 8.20 2.84
N CYS A 66 -16.85 7.04 2.49
CA CYS A 66 -16.21 6.11 1.56
C CYS A 66 -15.95 6.74 0.18
N LYS A 67 -16.91 7.56 -0.32
CA LYS A 67 -16.75 8.27 -1.60
C LYS A 67 -15.69 9.35 -1.54
N LEU A 68 -15.67 10.17 -0.47
CA LEU A 68 -14.67 11.23 -0.30
C LEU A 68 -13.26 10.65 -0.14
N ILE A 69 -13.10 9.52 0.57
CA ILE A 69 -11.79 8.83 0.67
C ILE A 69 -11.34 8.34 -0.71
N GLU A 70 -12.24 7.78 -1.51
CA GLU A 70 -11.90 7.32 -2.86
C GLU A 70 -11.55 8.46 -3.82
N GLN A 71 -12.12 9.65 -3.60
CA GLN A 71 -11.84 10.88 -4.35
C GLN A 71 -10.63 11.67 -3.81
N GLU A 72 -9.98 11.19 -2.74
CA GLU A 72 -8.87 11.88 -2.04
C GLU A 72 -9.29 13.24 -1.44
N GLU A 73 -10.57 13.40 -1.10
CA GLU A 73 -11.16 14.64 -0.59
C GLU A 73 -11.61 14.56 0.88
N PHE A 74 -11.37 13.44 1.56
CA PHE A 74 -11.76 13.28 2.95
C PHE A 74 -10.77 14.00 3.88
N PRO A 75 -11.23 14.90 4.78
CA PRO A 75 -10.35 15.80 5.54
C PRO A 75 -9.31 15.10 6.41
N ASP A 76 -9.66 13.94 6.99
CA ASP A 76 -8.78 13.19 7.89
C ASP A 76 -7.97 12.08 7.18
N VAL A 77 -8.00 12.05 5.84
CA VAL A 77 -7.16 11.17 5.00
C VAL A 77 -6.35 12.02 4.03
N THR A 78 -5.05 12.14 4.29
CA THR A 78 -4.15 12.94 3.46
C THR A 78 -3.30 12.04 2.58
N MET A 79 -3.36 12.25 1.27
CA MET A 79 -2.50 11.57 0.32
C MET A 79 -1.33 12.47 -0.11
N ILE A 80 -0.13 11.90 -0.09
CA ILE A 80 1.09 12.58 -0.51
C ILE A 80 1.68 11.82 -1.68
N LYS A 81 1.84 12.54 -2.79
CA LYS A 81 2.44 12.04 -4.03
C LYS A 81 3.69 12.83 -4.36
N PRO A 82 4.71 12.23 -4.97
CA PRO A 82 5.88 12.98 -5.40
C PRO A 82 5.51 14.01 -6.47
N GLN A 83 6.10 15.20 -6.35
CA GLN A 83 6.06 16.23 -7.38
C GLN A 83 7.42 16.27 -8.07
N ASN A 84 7.45 16.14 -9.41
CA ASN A 84 8.70 16.07 -10.17
C ASN A 84 9.66 14.99 -9.65
N GLN A 85 9.14 13.79 -9.35
CA GLN A 85 9.90 12.63 -8.85
C GLN A 85 10.52 12.79 -7.44
N VAL A 86 10.08 13.79 -6.67
CA VAL A 86 10.59 14.05 -5.31
C VAL A 86 9.45 14.43 -4.37
N ILE A 87 9.49 13.91 -3.15
CA ILE A 87 8.67 14.38 -2.04
C ILE A 87 9.50 15.39 -1.24
N LYS A 88 9.12 16.66 -1.33
CA LYS A 88 9.84 17.77 -0.70
C LYS A 88 9.75 17.73 0.83
N THR A 89 10.82 18.19 1.50
CA THR A 89 10.89 18.25 2.97
C THR A 89 9.80 19.15 3.57
N GLU A 90 9.50 20.26 2.92
CA GLU A 90 8.48 21.23 3.36
C GLU A 90 7.11 20.54 3.45
N ARG A 91 6.75 19.73 2.45
CA ARG A 91 5.47 19.01 2.43
C ARG A 91 5.33 18.02 3.58
N ILE A 92 6.41 17.33 3.93
CA ILE A 92 6.44 16.41 5.08
C ILE A 92 6.41 17.19 6.41
N ARG A 93 7.07 18.32 6.51
CA ARG A 93 7.01 19.18 7.72
C ARG A 93 5.62 19.74 7.96
N GLU A 94 4.93 20.18 6.92
CA GLU A 94 3.52 20.60 7.01
C GLU A 94 2.66 19.44 7.56
N LEU A 95 2.85 18.23 7.04
CA LEU A 95 2.18 17.04 7.50
C LEU A 95 2.50 16.73 8.97
N VAL A 96 3.77 16.77 9.36
CA VAL A 96 4.19 16.57 10.77
C VAL A 96 3.54 17.58 11.71
N SER A 97 3.35 18.84 11.26
CA SER A 97 2.65 19.84 12.06
C SER A 97 1.16 19.52 12.28
N GLN A 98 0.54 18.81 11.34
CA GLN A 98 -0.84 18.34 11.46
C GLN A 98 -0.98 17.19 12.48
N PHE A 99 0.05 16.37 12.67
CA PHE A 99 0.04 15.24 13.61
C PHE A 99 -0.18 15.67 15.07
N SER A 100 0.15 16.91 15.42
CA SER A 100 -0.07 17.48 16.75
C SER A 100 -1.50 18.01 16.96
N GLN A 101 -2.32 17.98 15.92
CA GLN A 101 -3.71 18.40 15.94
C GLN A 101 -4.60 17.16 15.91
N SER A 102 -5.73 17.23 16.61
CA SER A 102 -6.78 16.20 16.45
C SER A 102 -7.30 16.19 15.01
N GLY A 103 -7.84 15.06 14.55
CA GLY A 103 -8.53 14.98 13.26
C GLY A 103 -9.62 16.06 13.14
N ILE A 104 -9.91 16.48 11.92
CA ILE A 104 -10.86 17.57 11.65
C ILE A 104 -12.29 17.13 11.96
N GLU A 105 -12.69 15.94 11.49
CA GLU A 105 -14.02 15.38 11.69
C GLU A 105 -14.01 14.18 12.65
N ASN A 106 -12.86 13.55 12.88
CA ASN A 106 -12.74 12.31 13.65
C ASN A 106 -11.55 12.33 14.61
N GLN A 107 -11.47 11.28 15.43
CA GLN A 107 -10.40 11.07 16.40
C GLN A 107 -9.08 10.62 15.73
N TYR A 108 -9.16 10.02 14.53
CA TYR A 108 -8.02 9.47 13.80
C TYR A 108 -7.61 10.36 12.63
N GLN A 109 -6.35 10.26 12.23
CA GLN A 109 -5.85 10.80 10.97
C GLN A 109 -5.11 9.69 10.21
N VAL A 110 -5.28 9.63 8.90
CA VAL A 110 -4.60 8.69 8.02
C VAL A 110 -3.75 9.43 7.00
N PHE A 111 -2.52 8.98 6.84
CA PHE A 111 -1.57 9.52 5.88
C PHE A 111 -1.08 8.42 4.95
N ILE A 112 -1.29 8.60 3.65
CA ILE A 112 -0.86 7.67 2.61
C ILE A 112 0.22 8.37 1.80
N ILE A 113 1.45 7.84 1.84
CA ILE A 113 2.60 8.42 1.16
C ILE A 113 2.99 7.50 0.00
N GLU A 114 2.62 7.89 -1.22
CA GLU A 114 2.93 7.14 -2.43
C GLU A 114 4.39 7.37 -2.86
N GLN A 115 5.02 6.32 -3.41
CA GLN A 115 6.42 6.33 -3.83
C GLN A 115 7.33 6.89 -2.73
N ALA A 116 7.17 6.36 -1.52
CA ALA A 116 7.84 6.87 -0.34
C ALA A 116 9.38 6.81 -0.43
N GLU A 117 9.94 5.99 -1.32
CA GLU A 117 11.36 5.97 -1.69
C GLU A 117 11.83 7.29 -2.32
N LYS A 118 10.90 8.14 -2.81
CA LYS A 118 11.20 9.47 -3.37
C LYS A 118 11.32 10.57 -2.30
N MET A 119 11.16 10.24 -1.03
CA MET A 119 11.37 11.21 0.05
C MET A 119 12.83 11.59 0.18
N HIS A 120 13.08 12.90 0.31
CA HIS A 120 14.39 13.37 0.70
C HIS A 120 14.74 12.91 2.13
N VAL A 121 16.02 12.60 2.42
CA VAL A 121 16.47 12.08 3.72
C VAL A 121 15.99 12.96 4.89
N ASN A 122 16.07 14.28 4.74
CA ASN A 122 15.62 15.22 5.78
C ASN A 122 14.08 15.16 5.99
N ALA A 123 13.31 14.88 4.94
CA ALA A 123 11.87 14.68 5.03
C ALA A 123 11.55 13.43 5.85
N ALA A 124 12.17 12.31 5.49
CA ALA A 124 11.98 11.05 6.19
C ALA A 124 12.39 11.14 7.67
N ASN A 125 13.52 11.78 7.97
CA ASN A 125 13.96 11.99 9.35
C ASN A 125 12.95 12.81 10.19
N SER A 126 12.22 13.73 9.58
CA SER A 126 11.14 14.47 10.28
C SER A 126 9.99 13.59 10.72
N LEU A 127 9.75 12.44 10.05
CA LEU A 127 8.71 11.49 10.41
C LEU A 127 9.10 10.51 11.52
N LEU A 128 10.41 10.30 11.76
CA LEU A 128 10.87 9.25 12.68
C LEU A 128 10.32 9.44 14.08
N LYS A 129 10.32 10.68 14.60
CA LYS A 129 9.76 10.97 15.94
C LYS A 129 8.28 10.62 16.04
N VAL A 130 7.52 10.92 14.99
CA VAL A 130 6.08 10.65 14.95
C VAL A 130 5.80 9.15 14.85
N ILE A 131 6.63 8.41 14.11
CA ILE A 131 6.51 6.96 14.00
C ILE A 131 6.86 6.27 15.33
N GLU A 132 7.81 6.80 16.08
CA GLU A 132 8.22 6.24 17.38
C GLU A 132 7.23 6.59 18.50
N GLU A 133 6.79 7.84 18.56
CA GLU A 133 5.97 8.38 19.64
C GLU A 133 4.82 9.24 19.05
N PRO A 134 3.77 8.62 18.50
CA PRO A 134 2.65 9.38 17.95
C PRO A 134 1.92 10.15 19.06
N GLN A 135 1.73 11.45 18.87
CA GLN A 135 1.06 12.34 19.83
C GLN A 135 -0.49 12.27 19.74
N SER A 136 -1.00 11.65 18.70
CA SER A 136 -2.44 11.45 18.42
C SER A 136 -2.66 10.11 17.76
N GLU A 137 -3.91 9.70 17.59
CA GLU A 137 -4.24 8.47 16.89
C GLU A 137 -4.09 8.65 15.37
N ILE A 138 -2.89 8.37 14.88
CA ILE A 138 -2.51 8.47 13.47
C ILE A 138 -2.16 7.12 12.88
N TYR A 139 -2.44 6.97 11.58
CA TYR A 139 -2.03 5.81 10.78
C TYR A 139 -1.29 6.28 9.55
N ILE A 140 -0.09 5.76 9.35
CA ILE A 140 0.78 6.13 8.22
C ILE A 140 1.02 4.90 7.35
N PHE A 141 0.65 4.98 6.08
CA PHE A 141 0.89 3.96 5.06
C PHE A 141 1.94 4.48 4.08
N PHE A 142 3.16 3.96 4.17
CA PHE A 142 4.21 4.20 3.18
C PHE A 142 4.04 3.18 2.04
N LEU A 143 3.85 3.66 0.82
CA LEU A 143 3.77 2.82 -0.37
C LEU A 143 5.05 2.98 -1.17
N THR A 144 5.73 1.88 -1.47
CA THR A 144 6.97 1.87 -2.25
C THR A 144 6.94 0.78 -3.31
N ASN A 145 7.58 1.03 -4.44
CA ASN A 145 7.79 0.00 -5.46
C ASN A 145 8.95 -0.94 -5.09
N ASP A 146 9.91 -0.43 -4.31
CA ASP A 146 11.10 -1.16 -3.91
C ASP A 146 11.49 -0.79 -2.47
N GLU A 147 11.35 -1.75 -1.55
CA GLU A 147 11.65 -1.52 -0.14
C GLU A 147 13.14 -1.29 0.13
N GLU A 148 14.03 -1.76 -0.76
CA GLU A 148 15.46 -1.57 -0.59
C GLU A 148 15.89 -0.11 -0.83
N GLN A 149 15.11 0.63 -1.62
CA GLN A 149 15.31 2.07 -1.82
C GLN A 149 14.76 2.92 -0.67
N MET A 150 13.97 2.31 0.22
CA MET A 150 13.51 3.00 1.42
C MET A 150 14.63 3.17 2.44
N LEU A 151 14.61 4.30 3.13
CA LEU A 151 15.58 4.56 4.21
C LEU A 151 15.51 3.47 5.29
N PRO A 152 16.65 2.90 5.71
CA PRO A 152 16.69 1.85 6.73
C PRO A 152 16.02 2.28 8.05
N THR A 153 16.06 3.57 8.38
CA THR A 153 15.45 4.14 9.57
C THR A 153 13.93 4.08 9.56
N ILE A 154 13.28 4.21 8.39
CA ILE A 154 11.83 4.02 8.22
C ILE A 154 11.52 2.51 8.22
N ARG A 155 12.28 1.71 7.48
CA ARG A 155 12.07 0.25 7.40
C ARG A 155 12.09 -0.43 8.77
N SER A 156 13.02 -0.04 9.64
CA SER A 156 13.14 -0.63 10.99
C SER A 156 12.01 -0.29 11.95
N ARG A 157 11.18 0.72 11.63
CA ARG A 157 10.09 1.24 12.48
C ARG A 157 8.70 0.99 11.92
N THR A 158 8.63 0.37 10.75
CA THR A 158 7.35 0.07 10.09
C THR A 158 7.13 -1.43 9.97
N GLN A 159 5.89 -1.86 10.02
CA GLN A 159 5.54 -3.23 9.69
C GLN A 159 5.45 -3.39 8.17
N ILE A 160 6.27 -4.28 7.60
CA ILE A 160 6.42 -4.43 6.16
C ILE A 160 5.46 -5.49 5.62
N PHE A 161 4.68 -5.13 4.59
CA PHE A 161 3.81 -6.03 3.85
C PHE A 161 4.13 -6.00 2.37
N GLN A 162 4.24 -7.20 1.76
CA GLN A 162 4.61 -7.35 0.35
C GLN A 162 3.37 -7.45 -0.53
N PHE A 163 3.25 -6.54 -1.50
CA PHE A 163 2.16 -6.47 -2.48
C PHE A 163 2.66 -6.83 -3.88
N LYS A 164 3.05 -8.09 -4.05
CA LYS A 164 3.52 -8.63 -5.33
C LYS A 164 2.34 -9.17 -6.14
N LYS A 165 2.43 -9.09 -7.46
CA LYS A 165 1.43 -9.68 -8.35
C LYS A 165 1.41 -11.20 -8.17
N GLN A 166 0.23 -11.77 -7.91
CA GLN A 166 0.08 -13.20 -7.73
C GLN A 166 0.30 -13.95 -9.06
N VAL A 167 1.01 -15.09 -9.04
CA VAL A 167 1.25 -15.91 -10.24
C VAL A 167 -0.06 -16.36 -10.87
N SER A 168 -1.04 -16.75 -10.07
CA SER A 168 -2.37 -17.15 -10.53
C SER A 168 -3.07 -16.07 -11.33
N THR A 169 -3.05 -14.82 -10.85
CA THR A 169 -3.64 -13.66 -11.54
C THR A 169 -2.91 -13.37 -12.84
N LEU A 170 -1.58 -13.49 -12.88
CA LEU A 170 -0.80 -13.32 -14.11
C LEU A 170 -1.14 -14.38 -15.14
N ILE A 171 -1.25 -15.64 -14.71
CA ILE A 171 -1.61 -16.75 -15.61
C ILE A 171 -2.98 -16.51 -16.23
N SER A 172 -4.01 -16.17 -15.42
CA SER A 172 -5.36 -15.91 -15.92
C SER A 172 -5.38 -14.76 -16.95
N GLN A 173 -4.69 -13.66 -16.66
CA GLN A 173 -4.59 -12.54 -17.59
C GLN A 173 -3.90 -12.91 -18.92
N LEU A 174 -2.86 -13.74 -18.86
CA LEU A 174 -2.17 -14.21 -20.06
C LEU A 174 -3.00 -15.21 -20.87
N GLU A 175 -3.82 -16.04 -20.20
CA GLU A 175 -4.78 -16.94 -20.85
C GLU A 175 -5.91 -16.16 -21.54
N GLU A 176 -6.41 -15.07 -20.94
CA GLU A 176 -7.41 -14.18 -21.56
C GLU A 176 -6.91 -13.53 -22.86
N VAL A 177 -5.59 -13.28 -22.97
CA VAL A 177 -4.96 -12.74 -24.21
C VAL A 177 -4.63 -13.86 -25.21
N GLY A 178 -5.09 -15.09 -24.96
CA GLY A 178 -4.94 -16.22 -25.90
C GLY A 178 -3.63 -16.99 -25.81
N LEU A 179 -2.86 -16.80 -24.73
CA LEU A 179 -1.63 -17.57 -24.51
C LEU A 179 -1.94 -18.97 -23.97
N VAL A 180 -1.30 -19.99 -24.57
CA VAL A 180 -1.42 -21.38 -24.10
C VAL A 180 -0.92 -21.49 -22.66
N LYS A 181 -1.67 -22.19 -21.81
CA LYS A 181 -1.48 -22.33 -20.36
C LYS A 181 -0.03 -22.57 -19.91
N ASN A 182 0.73 -23.38 -20.65
CA ASN A 182 2.12 -23.65 -20.35
C ASN A 182 3.04 -22.44 -20.57
N LYS A 183 2.83 -21.70 -21.66
CA LYS A 183 3.57 -20.45 -21.94
C LYS A 183 3.18 -19.33 -20.97
N ALA A 184 1.92 -19.23 -20.59
CA ALA A 184 1.44 -18.29 -19.58
C ALA A 184 2.11 -18.55 -18.21
N LYS A 185 2.23 -19.81 -17.78
CA LYS A 185 2.95 -20.19 -16.55
C LYS A 185 4.44 -19.82 -16.58
N LEU A 186 5.11 -20.01 -17.72
CA LEU A 186 6.53 -19.66 -17.88
C LEU A 186 6.72 -18.14 -17.84
N LEU A 187 5.90 -17.37 -18.54
CA LEU A 187 5.94 -15.91 -18.53
C LEU A 187 5.62 -15.32 -17.14
N ALA A 188 4.66 -15.91 -16.42
CA ALA A 188 4.35 -15.51 -15.06
C ALA A 188 5.53 -15.74 -14.10
N LYS A 189 6.24 -16.87 -14.23
CA LYS A 189 7.47 -17.14 -13.47
C LYS A 189 8.59 -16.15 -13.84
N PHE A 190 8.76 -15.84 -15.13
CA PHE A 190 9.74 -14.88 -15.60
C PHE A 190 9.53 -13.48 -15.00
N SER A 191 8.29 -13.02 -14.94
CA SER A 191 7.96 -11.69 -14.39
C SER A 191 8.20 -11.58 -12.86
N GLN A 192 8.31 -12.70 -12.17
CA GLN A 192 8.56 -12.76 -10.73
C GLN A 192 10.02 -13.12 -10.37
N SER A 193 10.83 -13.53 -11.35
CA SER A 193 12.23 -13.88 -11.09
C SER A 193 13.04 -12.64 -10.72
N GLN A 194 13.73 -12.72 -9.57
CA GLN A 194 14.53 -11.62 -9.01
C GLN A 194 15.97 -11.59 -9.53
N THR A 195 16.46 -12.71 -10.09
CA THR A 195 17.84 -12.82 -10.54
C THR A 195 17.94 -12.93 -12.06
N GLU A 196 19.02 -12.40 -12.66
CA GLU A 196 19.29 -12.55 -14.10
C GLU A 196 19.46 -14.01 -14.51
N ALA A 197 20.04 -14.86 -13.64
CA ALA A 197 20.20 -16.28 -13.90
C ALA A 197 18.86 -17.03 -14.02
N ASP A 198 17.87 -16.67 -13.19
CA ASP A 198 16.52 -17.22 -13.27
C ASP A 198 15.79 -16.73 -14.52
N LYS A 199 15.97 -15.47 -14.88
CA LYS A 199 15.42 -14.89 -16.12
C LYS A 199 15.96 -15.59 -17.34
N MET A 200 17.26 -15.90 -17.40
CA MET A 200 17.88 -16.66 -18.48
C MET A 200 17.32 -18.06 -18.62
N LYS A 201 17.15 -18.81 -17.51
CA LYS A 201 16.57 -20.16 -17.51
C LYS A 201 15.14 -20.18 -18.05
N VAL A 202 14.32 -19.19 -17.64
CA VAL A 202 12.92 -19.11 -18.08
C VAL A 202 12.84 -18.68 -19.54
N SER A 203 13.69 -17.75 -19.99
CA SER A 203 13.74 -17.35 -21.42
C SER A 203 14.15 -18.49 -22.34
N ALA A 204 15.14 -19.31 -21.95
CA ALA A 204 15.52 -20.51 -22.70
C ALA A 204 14.34 -21.49 -22.82
N SER A 205 13.60 -21.71 -21.74
CA SER A 205 12.40 -22.57 -21.74
C SER A 205 11.25 -22.02 -22.60
N LEU A 206 11.15 -20.70 -22.79
CA LEU A 206 10.15 -20.05 -23.65
C LEU A 206 10.50 -20.19 -25.15
N LEU A 207 11.79 -20.19 -25.47
CA LEU A 207 12.31 -20.30 -26.84
C LEU A 207 12.41 -21.76 -27.32
N GLY A 208 12.22 -22.75 -26.45
CA GLY A 208 12.20 -24.16 -26.82
C GLY A 208 13.59 -24.79 -27.01
N PHE A 209 14.64 -24.23 -26.33
CA PHE A 209 15.97 -24.80 -26.26
C PHE A 209 16.15 -25.58 -24.95
#